data_ca35db25997228ba09b58bfa9686b326
#
_entry.id   ca35db25997228ba09b58bfa9686b326
#
_cell.length_a   1.000
_cell.length_b   1.000
_cell.length_c   1.000
_cell.angle_alpha   90.00
_cell.angle_beta   90.00
_cell.angle_gamma   90.00
#
_symmetry.space_group_name_H-M   'P 1'
#
loop_
_entity.id
_entity.type
_entity.pdbx_description
1 polymer ?
#
loop_
_entity_poly.entity_id
_entity_poly.type
_entity_poly.pdbx_seq_one_letter_code
_entity_poly.pdbx_strand_id
1 'polypeptide(L)'
;MDPLRDLPAIVDLIELGFWDELDLQGRKMLMQMQKIARRGPLVHWLYGDAFGASGFVWVEGERVVGNLSVRQAYPAWSQGILIGNVVVHPDYRGRSIGRALMEAALSWARSRNCRWVGLEVRADNAAARALYEHLGFSAAGRTIHLLHESGRSWPALPEPRSDWRCSRPRDKLLWSALAEAIYDPSQARIMELRPALYAFGGWDRAIDLFFRGEHEQSWCYGSHELRMGVLVRTDLYRRFVTWELLVHPQMGEEGAREAVVRALHARYAGKGWPVITAVHERSDVLPALISLGFRQHRALVQMLMDL
;
A
#
# COMPACT_ATOMS: atom_id res chain seq x y z
N MET A 1 4.61 15.96 18.24
CA MET A 1 5.02 14.58 18.50
C MET A 1 6.51 14.54 18.81
N ASP A 2 6.90 13.94 19.91
CA ASP A 2 8.29 13.64 20.24
C ASP A 2 8.51 12.13 20.01
N PRO A 3 9.27 11.73 18.96
CA PRO A 3 9.41 10.33 18.61
C PRO A 3 10.00 9.46 19.71
N LEU A 4 10.90 10.02 20.55
CA LEU A 4 11.53 9.26 21.64
C LEU A 4 10.57 8.95 22.78
N ARG A 5 9.68 9.89 23.08
CA ARG A 5 8.71 9.78 24.17
C ARG A 5 7.43 9.09 23.73
N ASP A 6 6.91 9.49 22.55
CA ASP A 6 5.54 9.18 22.16
C ASP A 6 5.43 7.86 21.36
N LEU A 7 6.53 7.37 20.73
CA LEU A 7 6.51 6.21 19.83
C LEU A 7 5.94 4.93 20.47
N PRO A 8 6.29 4.53 21.69
CA PRO A 8 5.69 3.34 22.30
C PRO A 8 4.17 3.44 22.43
N ALA A 9 3.67 4.58 22.94
CA ALA A 9 2.24 4.81 23.10
C ALA A 9 1.51 4.91 21.74
N ILE A 10 2.16 5.46 20.72
CA ILE A 10 1.61 5.51 19.35
C ILE A 10 1.46 4.11 18.78
N VAL A 11 2.45 3.25 18.95
CA VAL A 11 2.41 1.87 18.44
C VAL A 11 1.31 1.07 19.13
N ASP A 12 1.16 1.21 20.44
CA ASP A 12 0.08 0.57 21.21
C ASP A 12 -1.30 1.10 20.75
N LEU A 13 -1.41 2.39 20.45
CA LEU A 13 -2.61 3.01 19.97
C LEU A 13 -2.98 2.54 18.54
N ILE A 14 -1.98 2.38 17.66
CA ILE A 14 -2.14 1.82 16.31
C ILE A 14 -2.59 0.36 16.41
N GLU A 15 -1.99 -0.44 17.29
CA GLU A 15 -2.41 -1.81 17.55
C GLU A 15 -3.88 -1.85 17.98
N LEU A 16 -4.26 -1.05 18.97
CA LEU A 16 -5.63 -0.98 19.47
C LEU A 16 -6.64 -0.57 18.38
N GLY A 17 -6.23 0.32 17.48
CA GLY A 17 -7.12 0.87 16.45
C GLY A 17 -7.23 0.04 15.19
N PHE A 18 -6.18 -0.72 14.84
CA PHE A 18 -6.07 -1.34 13.51
C PHE A 18 -5.75 -2.85 13.51
N TRP A 19 -5.53 -3.49 14.66
CA TRP A 19 -5.11 -4.90 14.72
C TRP A 19 -5.97 -5.84 13.87
N ASP A 20 -7.28 -5.72 13.98
CA ASP A 20 -8.22 -6.56 13.24
C ASP A 20 -8.30 -6.22 11.74
N GLU A 21 -7.80 -5.05 11.36
CA GLU A 21 -7.81 -4.54 10.00
C GLU A 21 -6.52 -4.84 9.24
N LEU A 22 -5.43 -5.12 9.98
CA LEU A 22 -4.13 -5.38 9.37
C LEU A 22 -4.08 -6.80 8.78
N ASP A 23 -3.61 -6.87 7.54
CA ASP A 23 -3.19 -8.12 6.93
C ASP A 23 -1.90 -8.65 7.59
N LEU A 24 -1.46 -9.83 7.17
CA LEU A 24 -0.24 -10.45 7.69
C LEU A 24 0.99 -9.54 7.60
N GLN A 25 1.08 -8.73 6.55
CA GLN A 25 2.20 -7.81 6.34
C GLN A 25 2.11 -6.62 7.29
N GLY A 26 0.93 -6.03 7.43
CA GLY A 26 0.67 -4.93 8.35
C GLY A 26 0.91 -5.31 9.82
N ARG A 27 0.43 -6.49 10.26
CA ARG A 27 0.67 -7.00 11.62
C ARG A 27 2.16 -7.20 11.90
N LYS A 28 2.92 -7.70 10.93
CA LYS A 28 4.37 -7.89 11.08
C LYS A 28 5.12 -6.57 11.13
N MET A 29 4.71 -5.61 10.31
CA MET A 29 5.27 -4.25 10.36
C MET A 29 5.02 -3.63 11.75
N LEU A 30 3.80 -3.76 12.27
CA LEU A 30 3.46 -3.27 13.60
C LEU A 30 4.30 -3.95 14.69
N MET A 31 4.47 -5.27 14.66
CA MET A 31 5.35 -5.99 15.60
C MET A 31 6.82 -5.56 15.49
N GLN A 32 7.31 -5.22 14.29
CA GLN A 32 8.66 -4.67 14.14
C GLN A 32 8.75 -3.27 14.74
N MET A 33 7.74 -2.41 14.52
CA MET A 33 7.67 -1.09 15.15
C MET A 33 7.66 -1.19 16.67
N GLN A 34 6.92 -2.14 17.25
CA GLN A 34 6.94 -2.40 18.71
C GLN A 34 8.32 -2.78 19.22
N LYS A 35 9.01 -3.67 18.50
CA LYS A 35 10.39 -4.07 18.89
C LYS A 35 11.36 -2.89 18.84
N ILE A 36 11.20 -2.01 17.85
CA ILE A 36 12.02 -0.81 17.70
C ILE A 36 11.70 0.20 18.78
N ALA A 37 10.41 0.47 19.02
CA ALA A 37 9.95 1.39 20.04
C ALA A 37 10.46 1.02 21.46
N ARG A 38 10.62 -0.27 21.73
CA ARG A 38 11.12 -0.79 23.02
C ARG A 38 12.65 -0.85 23.14
N ARG A 39 13.41 -0.67 22.03
CA ARG A 39 14.88 -0.79 22.02
C ARG A 39 15.63 0.51 22.30
N GLY A 40 14.93 1.60 22.55
CA GLY A 40 15.49 2.87 23.00
C GLY A 40 16.04 3.80 21.91
N PRO A 41 16.65 4.94 22.30
CA PRO A 41 16.93 6.08 21.42
C PRO A 41 17.88 5.79 20.27
N LEU A 42 18.84 4.88 20.43
CA LEU A 42 19.84 4.58 19.40
C LEU A 42 19.23 3.97 18.13
N VAL A 43 18.25 3.09 18.30
CA VAL A 43 17.56 2.46 17.18
C VAL A 43 16.66 3.46 16.46
N HIS A 44 16.08 4.39 17.22
CA HIS A 44 15.31 5.49 16.65
C HIS A 44 16.17 6.43 15.79
N TRP A 45 17.39 6.73 16.23
CA TRP A 45 18.33 7.54 15.43
C TRP A 45 18.71 6.87 14.11
N LEU A 46 18.83 5.53 14.11
CA LEU A 46 19.17 4.75 12.89
C LEU A 46 17.99 4.57 11.92
N TYR A 47 16.75 4.55 12.42
CA TYR A 47 15.57 4.17 11.64
C TYR A 47 14.42 5.20 11.70
N GLY A 48 14.60 6.31 12.38
CA GLY A 48 13.53 7.30 12.63
C GLY A 48 12.87 7.86 11.37
N ASP A 49 13.65 8.14 10.34
CA ASP A 49 13.14 8.64 9.06
C ASP A 49 12.41 7.55 8.24
N ALA A 50 12.78 6.29 8.43
CA ALA A 50 12.16 5.16 7.73
C ALA A 50 10.73 4.86 8.22
N PHE A 51 10.36 5.29 9.42
CA PHE A 51 9.04 5.05 10.01
C PHE A 51 8.09 6.25 9.92
N GLY A 52 8.45 7.30 9.18
CA GLY A 52 7.62 8.50 9.07
C GLY A 52 7.33 9.12 10.44
N ALA A 53 8.39 9.31 11.25
CA ALA A 53 8.32 9.75 12.64
C ALA A 53 7.84 11.22 12.81
N SER A 54 7.17 11.77 11.82
CA SER A 54 6.52 13.07 11.88
C SER A 54 5.02 12.91 12.04
N GLY A 55 4.40 13.79 12.82
CA GLY A 55 2.96 13.76 13.00
C GLY A 55 2.49 14.51 14.23
N PHE A 56 1.27 14.27 14.60
CA PHE A 56 0.59 14.94 15.70
C PHE A 56 0.04 13.90 16.68
N VAL A 57 0.16 14.18 17.95
CA VAL A 57 -0.46 13.39 19.02
C VAL A 57 -1.40 14.27 19.83
N TRP A 58 -2.47 13.66 20.31
CA TRP A 58 -3.34 14.27 21.32
C TRP A 58 -3.03 13.63 22.68
N VAL A 59 -2.77 14.49 23.66
CA VAL A 59 -2.39 14.05 25.01
C VAL A 59 -3.45 14.51 25.99
N GLU A 60 -3.97 13.59 26.80
CA GLU A 60 -4.85 13.86 27.95
C GLU A 60 -4.10 13.49 29.23
N GLY A 61 -3.77 14.49 30.04
CA GLY A 61 -2.84 14.31 31.16
C GLY A 61 -1.46 13.88 30.64
N GLU A 62 -1.04 12.67 31.04
CA GLU A 62 0.22 12.08 30.57
C GLU A 62 0.04 11.00 29.48
N ARG A 63 -1.20 10.76 29.05
CA ARG A 63 -1.54 9.68 28.12
C ARG A 63 -1.74 10.17 26.71
N VAL A 64 -1.04 9.55 25.75
CA VAL A 64 -1.34 9.73 24.33
C VAL A 64 -2.62 8.97 23.98
N VAL A 65 -3.65 9.70 23.58
CA VAL A 65 -4.98 9.14 23.26
C VAL A 65 -5.41 9.35 21.82
N GLY A 66 -4.61 10.06 21.04
CA GLY A 66 -4.82 10.23 19.60
C GLY A 66 -3.50 10.37 18.86
N ASN A 67 -3.45 9.84 17.64
CA ASN A 67 -2.28 9.94 16.77
C ASN A 67 -2.72 10.22 15.33
N LEU A 68 -1.87 10.95 14.62
CA LEU A 68 -1.91 11.14 13.18
C LEU A 68 -0.47 11.23 12.69
N SER A 69 -0.09 10.35 11.77
CA SER A 69 1.24 10.34 11.14
C SER A 69 1.20 11.15 9.85
N VAL A 70 2.28 11.90 9.61
CA VAL A 70 2.49 12.65 8.38
C VAL A 70 3.81 12.24 7.77
N ARG A 71 3.82 11.97 6.47
CA ARG A 71 5.04 11.83 5.71
C ARG A 71 5.00 12.70 4.46
N GLN A 72 6.15 13.20 4.08
CA GLN A 72 6.27 13.92 2.81
C GLN A 72 6.08 12.93 1.65
N ALA A 73 5.35 13.35 0.62
CA ALA A 73 5.26 12.57 -0.60
C ALA A 73 6.64 12.49 -1.27
N TYR A 74 6.83 11.44 -2.07
CA TYR A 74 8.10 11.23 -2.77
C TYR A 74 8.52 12.47 -3.59
N PRO A 75 9.84 12.74 -3.78
CA PRO A 75 10.34 13.99 -4.40
C PRO A 75 9.74 14.35 -5.76
N ALA A 76 9.29 13.37 -6.57
CA ALA A 76 8.55 13.66 -7.80
C ALA A 76 7.20 14.34 -7.56
N TRP A 77 6.63 14.19 -6.35
CA TRP A 77 5.37 14.77 -5.88
C TRP A 77 5.61 15.78 -4.74
N SER A 78 6.78 16.41 -4.72
CA SER A 78 7.44 17.11 -3.62
C SER A 78 6.65 18.23 -2.93
N GLN A 79 5.47 18.56 -3.42
CA GLN A 79 4.62 19.60 -2.84
C GLN A 79 3.40 19.02 -2.12
N GLY A 80 3.44 17.74 -1.78
CA GLY A 80 2.36 17.06 -1.10
C GLY A 80 2.80 16.29 0.13
N ILE A 81 1.83 16.00 0.99
CA ILE A 81 1.99 15.13 2.14
C ILE A 81 0.95 14.02 2.13
N LEU A 82 1.31 12.92 2.74
CA LEU A 82 0.43 11.79 2.98
C LEU A 82 0.17 11.64 4.47
N ILE A 83 -1.12 11.56 4.82
CA ILE A 83 -1.59 11.33 6.18
C ILE A 83 -1.91 9.85 6.34
N GLY A 84 -1.45 9.27 7.44
CA GLY A 84 -1.74 7.90 7.82
C GLY A 84 -1.89 7.73 9.33
N ASN A 85 -2.27 6.53 9.75
CA ASN A 85 -2.37 6.15 11.16
C ASN A 85 -3.21 7.13 11.99
N VAL A 86 -4.32 7.63 11.42
CA VAL A 86 -5.26 8.48 12.14
C VAL A 86 -6.06 7.61 13.09
N VAL A 87 -5.77 7.69 14.37
CA VAL A 87 -6.38 6.85 15.39
C VAL A 87 -6.70 7.65 16.64
N VAL A 88 -7.85 7.38 17.25
CA VAL A 88 -8.26 7.91 18.55
C VAL A 88 -8.64 6.72 19.43
N HIS A 89 -8.11 6.69 20.65
CA HIS A 89 -8.42 5.68 21.64
C HIS A 89 -9.93 5.56 21.82
N PRO A 90 -10.52 4.34 21.87
CA PRO A 90 -11.96 4.14 21.93
C PRO A 90 -12.70 4.98 22.97
N ASP A 91 -12.17 5.05 24.21
CA ASP A 91 -12.77 5.80 25.30
C ASP A 91 -12.78 7.33 25.12
N TYR A 92 -12.05 7.82 24.12
CA TYR A 92 -11.90 9.25 23.82
C TYR A 92 -12.54 9.62 22.47
N ARG A 93 -13.18 8.69 21.78
CA ARG A 93 -13.94 8.96 20.56
C ARG A 93 -15.14 9.85 20.84
N GLY A 94 -15.66 10.49 19.80
CA GLY A 94 -16.79 11.44 19.92
C GLY A 94 -16.44 12.80 20.51
N ARG A 95 -15.18 13.07 20.85
CA ARG A 95 -14.70 14.34 21.44
C ARG A 95 -14.00 15.25 20.43
N SER A 96 -14.23 15.09 19.15
CA SER A 96 -13.63 15.86 18.06
C SER A 96 -12.09 15.77 17.97
N ILE A 97 -11.43 14.85 18.67
CA ILE A 97 -9.96 14.72 18.69
C ILE A 97 -9.43 14.41 17.28
N GLY A 98 -10.06 13.49 16.54
CA GLY A 98 -9.66 13.16 15.18
C GLY A 98 -9.73 14.37 14.24
N ARG A 99 -10.75 15.21 14.39
CA ARG A 99 -10.89 16.47 13.65
C ARG A 99 -9.78 17.45 13.99
N ALA A 100 -9.50 17.67 15.26
CA ALA A 100 -8.44 18.57 15.71
C ALA A 100 -7.05 18.13 15.21
N LEU A 101 -6.76 16.82 15.22
CA LEU A 101 -5.53 16.26 14.66
C LEU A 101 -5.41 16.53 13.15
N MET A 102 -6.49 16.33 12.40
CA MET A 102 -6.52 16.62 10.96
C MET A 102 -6.34 18.11 10.68
N GLU A 103 -7.04 18.97 11.39
CA GLU A 103 -6.92 20.45 11.25
C GLU A 103 -5.50 20.93 11.56
N ALA A 104 -4.84 20.36 12.58
CA ALA A 104 -3.44 20.64 12.89
C ALA A 104 -2.50 20.21 11.75
N ALA A 105 -2.71 19.03 11.18
CA ALA A 105 -1.93 18.54 10.04
C ALA A 105 -2.13 19.41 8.79
N LEU A 106 -3.36 19.81 8.49
CA LEU A 106 -3.67 20.70 7.37
C LEU A 106 -3.06 22.10 7.56
N SER A 107 -3.12 22.66 8.76
CA SER A 107 -2.48 23.94 9.08
C SER A 107 -0.96 23.85 8.90
N TRP A 108 -0.36 22.77 9.37
CA TRP A 108 1.07 22.52 9.19
C TRP A 108 1.44 22.36 7.71
N ALA A 109 0.63 21.65 6.92
CA ALA A 109 0.85 21.49 5.49
C ALA A 109 0.83 22.85 4.76
N ARG A 110 -0.16 23.71 5.07
CA ARG A 110 -0.24 25.05 4.51
C ARG A 110 0.98 25.90 4.89
N SER A 111 1.45 25.84 6.13
CA SER A 111 2.64 26.56 6.58
C SER A 111 3.93 26.12 5.89
N ARG A 112 3.94 24.92 5.30
CA ARG A 112 5.04 24.36 4.51
C ARG A 112 4.88 24.56 3.01
N ASN A 113 3.87 25.33 2.57
CA ASN A 113 3.52 25.54 1.18
C ASN A 113 3.27 24.23 0.42
N CYS A 114 2.71 23.21 1.09
CA CYS A 114 2.21 22.03 0.43
C CYS A 114 1.04 22.42 -0.48
N ARG A 115 0.95 21.78 -1.64
CA ARG A 115 -0.13 22.03 -2.59
C ARG A 115 -1.28 21.04 -2.45
N TRP A 116 -1.01 19.87 -1.86
CA TRP A 116 -2.02 18.83 -1.70
C TRP A 116 -1.73 17.96 -0.48
N VAL A 117 -2.78 17.33 0.01
CA VAL A 117 -2.76 16.34 1.10
C VAL A 117 -3.53 15.12 0.62
N GLY A 118 -2.91 13.94 0.74
CA GLY A 118 -3.55 12.67 0.41
C GLY A 118 -3.65 11.75 1.62
N LEU A 119 -4.62 10.85 1.57
CA LEU A 119 -4.78 9.77 2.54
C LEU A 119 -5.49 8.57 1.92
N GLU A 120 -5.39 7.44 2.60
CA GLU A 120 -6.19 6.26 2.31
C GLU A 120 -7.09 5.94 3.51
N VAL A 121 -8.33 5.60 3.24
CA VAL A 121 -9.31 5.23 4.26
C VAL A 121 -10.09 3.99 3.84
N ARG A 122 -10.44 3.15 4.78
CA ARG A 122 -11.32 2.00 4.50
C ARG A 122 -12.68 2.46 3.98
N ALA A 123 -13.15 1.79 2.94
CA ALA A 123 -14.44 2.12 2.31
C ALA A 123 -15.63 1.94 3.28
N ASP A 124 -15.51 1.02 4.24
CA ASP A 124 -16.52 0.74 5.27
C ASP A 124 -16.41 1.64 6.52
N ASN A 125 -15.35 2.47 6.63
CA ASN A 125 -15.22 3.43 7.73
C ASN A 125 -15.97 4.73 7.40
N ALA A 126 -17.29 4.69 7.50
CA ALA A 126 -18.16 5.82 7.17
C ALA A 126 -17.87 7.06 8.02
N ALA A 127 -17.53 6.88 9.30
CA ALA A 127 -17.24 8.00 10.21
C ALA A 127 -15.98 8.76 9.81
N ALA A 128 -14.88 8.04 9.47
CA ALA A 128 -13.65 8.68 9.02
C ALA A 128 -13.83 9.34 7.64
N ARG A 129 -14.54 8.69 6.72
CA ARG A 129 -14.83 9.25 5.40
C ARG A 129 -15.63 10.56 5.52
N ALA A 130 -16.70 10.56 6.30
CA ALA A 130 -17.50 11.77 6.54
C ALA A 130 -16.63 12.90 7.14
N LEU A 131 -15.75 12.59 8.10
CA LEU A 131 -14.82 13.56 8.65
C LEU A 131 -13.93 14.17 7.56
N TYR A 132 -13.34 13.35 6.69
CA TYR A 132 -12.44 13.82 5.64
C TYR A 132 -13.19 14.63 4.57
N GLU A 133 -14.37 14.18 4.17
CA GLU A 133 -15.25 14.91 3.24
C GLU A 133 -15.64 16.30 3.80
N HIS A 134 -15.98 16.40 5.09
CA HIS A 134 -16.25 17.69 5.75
C HIS A 134 -15.02 18.60 5.87
N LEU A 135 -13.82 18.05 5.84
CA LEU A 135 -12.58 18.81 5.82
C LEU A 135 -12.15 19.26 4.40
N GLY A 136 -12.89 18.83 3.37
CA GLY A 136 -12.66 19.21 1.99
C GLY A 136 -11.89 18.16 1.16
N PHE A 137 -11.69 16.94 1.67
CA PHE A 137 -11.14 15.85 0.87
C PHE A 137 -12.20 15.31 -0.10
N SER A 138 -11.77 14.98 -1.30
CA SER A 138 -12.57 14.28 -2.31
C SER A 138 -11.99 12.91 -2.63
N ALA A 139 -12.84 11.96 -3.01
CA ALA A 139 -12.40 10.64 -3.44
C ALA A 139 -11.68 10.73 -4.80
N ALA A 140 -10.48 10.19 -4.87
CA ALA A 140 -9.63 10.14 -6.07
C ALA A 140 -9.67 8.76 -6.75
N GLY A 141 -10.04 7.71 -6.01
CA GLY A 141 -10.14 6.35 -6.52
C GLY A 141 -10.36 5.34 -5.41
N ARG A 142 -10.49 4.08 -5.80
CA ARG A 142 -10.68 2.97 -4.87
C ARG A 142 -9.89 1.74 -5.29
N THR A 143 -9.21 1.11 -4.35
CA THR A 143 -8.53 -0.17 -4.54
C THR A 143 -9.19 -1.27 -3.73
N ILE A 144 -9.29 -2.44 -4.33
CA ILE A 144 -9.81 -3.66 -3.69
C ILE A 144 -8.63 -4.56 -3.36
N HIS A 145 -8.44 -4.83 -2.10
CA HIS A 145 -7.43 -5.76 -1.60
C HIS A 145 -8.04 -7.14 -1.47
N LEU A 146 -7.42 -8.10 -2.10
CA LEU A 146 -7.88 -9.47 -2.21
C LEU A 146 -6.87 -10.41 -1.56
N LEU A 147 -7.38 -11.47 -0.96
CA LEU A 147 -6.62 -12.54 -0.34
C LEU A 147 -7.08 -13.88 -0.91
N HIS A 148 -6.14 -14.70 -1.34
CA HIS A 148 -6.33 -16.13 -1.54
C HIS A 148 -5.65 -16.86 -0.39
N GLU A 149 -6.42 -17.64 0.35
CA GLU A 149 -5.93 -18.35 1.54
C GLU A 149 -4.99 -19.49 1.18
N SER A 150 -4.11 -19.83 2.12
CA SER A 150 -3.18 -20.96 1.97
C SER A 150 -3.92 -22.33 1.88
N GLY A 151 -3.25 -23.30 1.26
CA GLY A 151 -3.73 -24.68 1.22
C GLY A 151 -4.72 -24.99 0.10
N ARG A 152 -5.14 -24.02 -0.71
CA ARG A 152 -5.95 -24.26 -1.91
C ARG A 152 -5.05 -24.52 -3.11
N SER A 153 -5.37 -25.58 -3.86
CA SER A 153 -4.75 -25.84 -5.16
C SER A 153 -5.38 -24.95 -6.23
N TRP A 154 -4.56 -24.50 -7.14
CA TRP A 154 -5.04 -23.81 -8.33
C TRP A 154 -5.71 -24.80 -9.29
N PRO A 155 -6.75 -24.42 -10.02
CA PRO A 155 -7.28 -25.22 -11.11
C PRO A 155 -6.21 -25.45 -12.17
N ALA A 156 -6.35 -26.52 -12.96
CA ALA A 156 -5.52 -26.69 -14.14
C ALA A 156 -5.78 -25.52 -15.12
N LEU A 157 -4.73 -24.79 -15.45
CA LEU A 157 -4.80 -23.61 -16.28
C LEU A 157 -4.06 -23.83 -17.59
N PRO A 158 -4.47 -23.17 -18.67
CA PRO A 158 -3.72 -23.18 -19.92
C PRO A 158 -2.34 -22.57 -19.70
N GLU A 159 -1.40 -22.88 -20.60
CA GLU A 159 -0.12 -22.21 -20.64
C GLU A 159 -0.31 -20.73 -20.99
N PRO A 160 0.48 -19.81 -20.37
CA PRO A 160 0.43 -18.42 -20.75
C PRO A 160 0.96 -18.23 -22.19
N ARG A 161 0.52 -17.16 -22.84
CA ARG A 161 0.98 -16.81 -24.20
C ARG A 161 2.51 -16.80 -24.28
N SER A 162 3.03 -17.20 -25.42
CA SER A 162 4.49 -17.32 -25.66
C SER A 162 5.22 -15.97 -25.76
N ASP A 163 4.51 -14.88 -25.99
CA ASP A 163 5.04 -13.54 -26.18
C ASP A 163 5.23 -12.72 -24.90
N TRP A 164 4.98 -13.32 -23.74
CA TRP A 164 5.44 -12.78 -22.47
C TRP A 164 6.98 -12.80 -22.38
N ARG A 165 7.56 -11.71 -21.97
CA ARG A 165 8.99 -11.61 -21.70
C ARG A 165 9.27 -11.16 -20.27
N CYS A 166 10.42 -11.56 -19.73
CA CYS A 166 10.87 -11.04 -18.45
C CYS A 166 11.11 -9.53 -18.53
N SER A 167 10.71 -8.82 -17.49
CA SER A 167 10.95 -7.38 -17.38
C SER A 167 12.44 -7.09 -17.15
N ARG A 168 12.89 -5.96 -17.68
CA ARG A 168 14.28 -5.48 -17.61
C ARG A 168 14.31 -4.10 -16.96
N PRO A 169 15.44 -3.65 -16.39
CA PRO A 169 15.54 -2.32 -15.77
C PRO A 169 15.12 -1.17 -16.68
N ARG A 170 15.32 -1.30 -17.98
CA ARG A 170 14.90 -0.30 -18.99
C ARG A 170 13.39 -0.20 -19.15
N ASP A 171 12.62 -1.20 -18.74
CA ASP A 171 11.16 -1.24 -18.89
C ASP A 171 10.45 -0.39 -17.83
N LYS A 172 11.15 0.14 -16.84
CA LYS A 172 10.56 0.89 -15.71
C LYS A 172 9.64 2.04 -16.12
N LEU A 173 9.97 2.76 -17.19
CA LEU A 173 9.13 3.84 -17.71
C LEU A 173 7.88 3.31 -18.40
N LEU A 174 7.98 2.18 -19.10
CA LEU A 174 6.84 1.53 -19.73
C LEU A 174 5.86 0.98 -18.69
N TRP A 175 6.37 0.45 -17.58
CA TRP A 175 5.55 0.01 -16.46
C TRP A 175 4.85 1.19 -15.79
N SER A 176 5.53 2.31 -15.59
CA SER A 176 4.92 3.53 -15.06
C SER A 176 3.81 4.04 -15.96
N ALA A 177 4.04 4.09 -17.27
CA ALA A 177 3.04 4.50 -18.24
C ALA A 177 1.81 3.56 -18.24
N LEU A 178 2.02 2.25 -18.10
CA LEU A 178 0.92 1.30 -17.95
C LEU A 178 0.12 1.55 -16.66
N ALA A 179 0.78 1.79 -15.54
CA ALA A 179 0.10 2.14 -14.30
C ALA A 179 -0.68 3.45 -14.42
N GLU A 180 -0.12 4.47 -15.04
CA GLU A 180 -0.79 5.75 -15.31
C GLU A 180 -2.00 5.62 -16.24
N ALA A 181 -2.02 4.61 -17.12
CA ALA A 181 -3.19 4.33 -17.96
C ALA A 181 -4.35 3.65 -17.20
N ILE A 182 -4.06 3.07 -16.03
CA ILE A 182 -5.04 2.34 -15.20
C ILE A 182 -5.60 3.22 -14.09
N TYR A 183 -4.74 4.05 -13.48
CA TYR A 183 -5.08 4.84 -12.31
C TYR A 183 -5.28 6.32 -12.67
N ASP A 184 -6.27 6.95 -12.05
CA ASP A 184 -6.44 8.40 -12.14
C ASP A 184 -5.17 9.13 -11.62
N PRO A 185 -4.75 10.26 -12.22
CA PRO A 185 -3.57 11.00 -11.78
C PRO A 185 -3.58 11.37 -10.29
N SER A 186 -4.74 11.70 -9.73
CA SER A 186 -4.88 12.00 -8.30
C SER A 186 -4.70 10.76 -7.43
N GLN A 187 -5.23 9.63 -7.88
CA GLN A 187 -5.03 8.34 -7.21
C GLN A 187 -3.55 7.90 -7.29
N ALA A 188 -2.94 8.03 -8.46
CA ALA A 188 -1.53 7.70 -8.67
C ALA A 188 -0.59 8.50 -7.76
N ARG A 189 -0.91 9.78 -7.46
CA ARG A 189 -0.17 10.60 -6.48
C ARG A 189 -0.22 10.00 -5.08
N ILE A 190 -1.41 9.62 -4.61
CA ILE A 190 -1.61 9.07 -3.26
C ILE A 190 -0.92 7.71 -3.12
N MET A 191 -1.03 6.87 -4.15
CA MET A 191 -0.37 5.57 -4.21
C MET A 191 1.13 5.67 -4.51
N GLU A 192 1.62 6.88 -4.84
CA GLU A 192 3.02 7.15 -5.21
C GLU A 192 3.53 6.26 -6.34
N LEU A 193 2.70 6.03 -7.34
CA LEU A 193 3.07 5.25 -8.52
C LEU A 193 4.19 5.97 -9.29
N ARG A 194 5.37 5.35 -9.34
CA ARG A 194 6.58 5.96 -9.89
C ARG A 194 7.46 4.92 -10.56
N PRO A 195 8.28 5.30 -11.55
CA PRO A 195 9.15 4.36 -12.26
C PRO A 195 10.10 3.58 -11.35
N ALA A 196 10.48 4.13 -10.19
CA ALA A 196 11.35 3.46 -9.23
C ALA A 196 10.74 2.20 -8.60
N LEU A 197 9.40 2.10 -8.55
CA LEU A 197 8.71 0.87 -8.09
C LEU A 197 8.95 -0.30 -9.05
N TYR A 198 9.28 -0.01 -10.30
CA TYR A 198 9.46 -0.96 -11.39
C TYR A 198 10.92 -1.06 -11.85
N ALA A 199 11.86 -0.74 -10.97
CA ALA A 199 13.29 -0.91 -11.23
C ALA A 199 13.68 -2.39 -11.09
N PHE A 200 13.45 -3.17 -12.14
CA PHE A 200 13.74 -4.59 -12.16
C PHE A 200 15.22 -4.90 -12.36
N GLY A 201 15.77 -5.80 -11.55
CA GLY A 201 17.16 -6.26 -11.66
C GLY A 201 18.14 -5.43 -10.82
N GLY A 202 19.37 -5.91 -10.72
CA GLY A 202 20.47 -5.27 -10.00
C GLY A 202 20.87 -6.00 -8.71
N TRP A 203 21.89 -5.47 -8.06
CA TRP A 203 22.43 -6.01 -6.80
C TRP A 203 21.42 -5.94 -5.66
N ASP A 204 20.50 -4.96 -5.69
CA ASP A 204 19.46 -4.80 -4.67
C ASP A 204 18.58 -6.04 -4.53
N ARG A 205 18.24 -6.69 -5.64
CA ARG A 205 17.46 -7.95 -5.62
C ARG A 205 18.22 -9.12 -5.01
N ALA A 206 19.54 -9.19 -5.26
CA ALA A 206 20.37 -10.23 -4.63
C ALA A 206 20.48 -9.98 -3.11
N ILE A 207 20.56 -8.73 -2.70
CA ILE A 207 20.54 -8.31 -1.29
C ILE A 207 19.19 -8.63 -0.66
N ASP A 208 18.07 -8.27 -1.30
CA ASP A 208 16.73 -8.55 -0.82
C ASP A 208 16.46 -10.06 -0.70
N LEU A 209 16.91 -10.85 -1.67
CA LEU A 209 16.80 -12.31 -1.60
C LEU A 209 17.63 -12.87 -0.44
N PHE A 210 18.87 -12.43 -0.27
CA PHE A 210 19.78 -12.98 0.73
C PHE A 210 19.43 -12.55 2.14
N PHE A 211 19.14 -11.26 2.37
CA PHE A 211 18.90 -10.72 3.72
C PHE A 211 17.43 -10.69 4.13
N ARG A 212 16.50 -10.53 3.17
CA ARG A 212 15.06 -10.41 3.43
C ARG A 212 14.27 -11.65 3.00
N GLY A 213 14.87 -12.54 2.21
CA GLY A 213 14.17 -13.69 1.64
C GLY A 213 13.13 -13.29 0.60
N GLU A 214 13.23 -12.09 0.02
CA GLU A 214 12.30 -11.61 -0.99
C GLU A 214 12.75 -12.03 -2.39
N HIS A 215 11.95 -12.87 -3.03
CA HIS A 215 12.15 -13.30 -4.41
C HIS A 215 11.15 -12.60 -5.33
N GLU A 216 11.65 -11.93 -6.35
CA GLU A 216 10.82 -11.18 -7.30
C GLU A 216 10.89 -11.78 -8.70
N GLN A 217 9.74 -11.93 -9.34
CA GLN A 217 9.61 -12.29 -10.74
C GLN A 217 8.68 -11.30 -11.43
N SER A 218 9.05 -10.85 -12.63
CA SER A 218 8.27 -9.87 -13.37
C SER A 218 8.26 -10.18 -14.86
N TRP A 219 7.09 -10.07 -15.45
CA TRP A 219 6.88 -10.28 -16.88
C TRP A 219 6.05 -9.15 -17.44
N CYS A 220 6.31 -8.83 -18.69
CA CYS A 220 5.58 -7.83 -19.42
C CYS A 220 5.20 -8.34 -20.83
N TYR A 221 4.06 -7.87 -21.30
CA TYR A 221 3.51 -8.12 -22.62
C TYR A 221 3.42 -6.81 -23.40
N GLY A 222 3.99 -6.80 -24.60
CA GLY A 222 4.16 -5.63 -25.42
C GLY A 222 5.62 -5.18 -25.51
N SER A 223 5.98 -4.53 -26.61
CA SER A 223 7.36 -4.13 -26.93
C SER A 223 7.65 -2.65 -26.79
N HIS A 224 6.88 -1.81 -27.45
CA HIS A 224 7.02 -0.34 -27.41
C HIS A 224 6.09 0.29 -26.37
N GLU A 225 4.96 -0.33 -26.14
CA GLU A 225 3.99 0.01 -25.12
C GLU A 225 3.59 -1.27 -24.41
N LEU A 226 3.58 -1.25 -23.09
CA LEU A 226 3.11 -2.40 -22.32
C LEU A 226 1.60 -2.41 -22.29
N ARG A 227 1.03 -3.56 -22.63
CA ARG A 227 -0.39 -3.85 -22.53
C ARG A 227 -0.72 -4.60 -21.23
N MET A 228 0.22 -5.40 -20.75
CA MET A 228 0.08 -6.11 -19.48
C MET A 228 1.42 -6.19 -18.77
N GLY A 229 1.37 -6.17 -17.44
CA GLY A 229 2.49 -6.38 -16.55
C GLY A 229 2.10 -7.27 -15.38
N VAL A 230 2.93 -8.24 -15.07
CA VAL A 230 2.76 -9.15 -13.93
C VAL A 230 4.01 -9.11 -13.08
N LEU A 231 3.85 -8.73 -11.83
CA LEU A 231 4.91 -8.70 -10.84
C LEU A 231 4.51 -9.59 -9.65
N VAL A 232 5.34 -10.58 -9.37
CA VAL A 232 5.15 -11.52 -8.28
C VAL A 232 6.31 -11.39 -7.30
N ARG A 233 6.02 -10.97 -6.09
CA ARG A 233 6.97 -10.93 -4.98
C ARG A 233 6.64 -12.04 -3.99
N THR A 234 7.65 -12.82 -3.64
CA THR A 234 7.53 -13.95 -2.72
C THR A 234 8.42 -13.73 -1.52
N ASP A 235 7.84 -13.66 -0.34
CA ASP A 235 8.56 -13.67 0.92
C ASP A 235 8.77 -15.12 1.36
N LEU A 236 9.99 -15.62 1.19
CA LEU A 236 10.36 -17.02 1.49
C LEU A 236 10.36 -17.31 2.99
N TYR A 237 10.70 -16.32 3.81
CA TYR A 237 10.74 -16.48 5.27
C TYR A 237 9.34 -16.50 5.86
N ARG A 238 8.46 -15.66 5.32
CA ARG A 238 7.09 -15.50 5.80
C ARG A 238 6.09 -16.37 5.06
N ARG A 239 6.50 -16.97 3.94
CA ARG A 239 5.70 -17.88 3.12
C ARG A 239 4.41 -17.24 2.64
N PHE A 240 4.48 -16.08 2.05
CA PHE A 240 3.38 -15.45 1.36
C PHE A 240 3.81 -14.85 0.02
N VAL A 241 2.85 -14.60 -0.84
CA VAL A 241 3.07 -14.08 -2.19
C VAL A 241 2.24 -12.82 -2.39
N THR A 242 2.82 -11.82 -3.01
CA THR A 242 2.11 -10.61 -3.43
C THR A 242 2.11 -10.55 -4.94
N TRP A 243 0.93 -10.32 -5.53
CA TRP A 243 0.78 -10.08 -6.96
C TRP A 243 0.49 -8.61 -7.22
N GLU A 244 1.11 -8.07 -8.25
CA GLU A 244 0.73 -6.82 -8.88
C GLU A 244 0.42 -7.11 -10.35
N LEU A 245 -0.83 -6.93 -10.74
CA LEU A 245 -1.37 -7.25 -12.05
C LEU A 245 -1.83 -5.95 -12.70
N LEU A 246 -1.05 -5.45 -13.65
CA LEU A 246 -1.37 -4.28 -14.44
C LEU A 246 -1.87 -4.72 -15.81
N VAL A 247 -3.10 -4.39 -16.14
CA VAL A 247 -3.75 -4.73 -17.42
C VAL A 247 -4.33 -3.46 -18.00
N HIS A 248 -3.85 -3.08 -19.18
CA HIS A 248 -4.36 -1.90 -19.89
C HIS A 248 -5.86 -2.08 -20.16
N PRO A 249 -6.72 -1.07 -19.93
CA PRO A 249 -8.17 -1.20 -20.04
C PRO A 249 -8.64 -1.75 -21.40
N GLN A 250 -7.90 -1.48 -22.48
CA GLN A 250 -8.22 -2.00 -23.82
C GLN A 250 -8.05 -3.53 -23.97
N MET A 251 -7.42 -4.19 -23.02
CA MET A 251 -7.22 -5.65 -23.07
C MET A 251 -8.45 -6.42 -22.57
N GLY A 252 -9.32 -5.77 -21.80
CA GLY A 252 -10.56 -6.33 -21.30
C GLY A 252 -10.37 -7.61 -20.47
N GLU A 253 -11.41 -8.42 -20.39
CA GLU A 253 -11.42 -9.66 -19.62
C GLU A 253 -10.39 -10.70 -20.12
N GLU A 254 -10.12 -10.76 -21.42
CA GLU A 254 -9.15 -11.70 -21.97
C GLU A 254 -7.74 -11.39 -21.47
N GLY A 255 -7.33 -10.13 -21.52
CA GLY A 255 -6.05 -9.71 -20.97
C GLY A 255 -5.96 -9.89 -19.46
N ALA A 256 -7.05 -9.67 -18.74
CA ALA A 256 -7.12 -9.92 -17.31
C ALA A 256 -6.89 -11.40 -16.95
N ARG A 257 -7.57 -12.32 -17.66
CA ARG A 257 -7.35 -13.77 -17.50
C ARG A 257 -5.93 -14.17 -17.82
N GLU A 258 -5.37 -13.65 -18.91
CA GLU A 258 -4.00 -13.93 -19.33
C GLU A 258 -2.96 -13.46 -18.27
N ALA A 259 -3.12 -12.27 -17.71
CA ALA A 259 -2.25 -11.77 -16.64
C ALA A 259 -2.30 -12.65 -15.39
N VAL A 260 -3.49 -13.12 -15.02
CA VAL A 260 -3.69 -14.05 -13.90
C VAL A 260 -3.03 -15.41 -14.18
N VAL A 261 -3.23 -15.96 -15.41
CA VAL A 261 -2.57 -17.21 -15.84
C VAL A 261 -1.06 -17.05 -15.72
N ARG A 262 -0.48 -15.92 -16.19
CA ARG A 262 0.96 -15.67 -16.08
C ARG A 262 1.43 -15.65 -14.63
N ALA A 263 0.68 -15.04 -13.71
CA ALA A 263 1.02 -15.00 -12.28
C ALA A 263 1.00 -16.40 -11.65
N LEU A 264 0.06 -17.24 -12.05
CA LEU A 264 -0.08 -18.61 -11.55
C LEU A 264 1.06 -19.55 -12.00
N HIS A 265 1.76 -19.21 -13.08
CA HIS A 265 2.96 -19.93 -13.53
C HIS A 265 4.26 -19.38 -12.90
N ALA A 266 4.16 -18.52 -11.88
CA ALA A 266 5.32 -18.08 -11.12
C ALA A 266 5.91 -19.23 -10.29
N ARG A 267 7.22 -19.17 -10.02
CA ARG A 267 8.02 -20.25 -9.41
C ARG A 267 7.44 -20.83 -8.11
N TYR A 268 6.77 -20.03 -7.30
CA TYR A 268 6.26 -20.45 -5.99
C TYR A 268 4.73 -20.53 -5.94
N ALA A 269 4.03 -20.38 -7.05
CA ALA A 269 2.57 -20.42 -7.09
C ALA A 269 1.99 -21.75 -6.58
N GLY A 270 2.67 -22.87 -6.88
CA GLY A 270 2.24 -24.22 -6.45
C GLY A 270 2.53 -24.58 -4.98
N LYS A 271 3.12 -23.65 -4.19
CA LYS A 271 3.44 -23.91 -2.77
C LYS A 271 2.23 -23.82 -1.83
N GLY A 272 1.07 -23.41 -2.30
CA GLY A 272 -0.13 -23.25 -1.48
C GLY A 272 0.00 -22.15 -0.43
N TRP A 273 0.89 -21.18 -0.62
CA TRP A 273 1.04 -20.02 0.27
C TRP A 273 -0.06 -19.00 0.02
N PRO A 274 -0.45 -18.21 1.02
CA PRO A 274 -1.44 -17.16 0.81
C PRO A 274 -0.94 -16.14 -0.20
N VAL A 275 -1.84 -15.68 -1.07
CA VAL A 275 -1.58 -14.67 -2.09
C VAL A 275 -2.39 -13.42 -1.78
N ILE A 276 -1.71 -12.29 -1.76
CA ILE A 276 -2.31 -10.96 -1.55
C ILE A 276 -2.16 -10.17 -2.86
N THR A 277 -3.20 -9.48 -3.27
CA THR A 277 -3.15 -8.53 -4.39
C THR A 277 -4.07 -7.35 -4.14
N ALA A 278 -3.77 -6.24 -4.77
CA ALA A 278 -4.63 -5.06 -4.79
C ALA A 278 -4.86 -4.64 -6.24
N VAL A 279 -6.11 -4.38 -6.58
CA VAL A 279 -6.51 -3.99 -7.94
C VAL A 279 -7.42 -2.76 -7.88
N HIS A 280 -7.42 -1.98 -8.95
CA HIS A 280 -8.40 -0.90 -9.10
C HIS A 280 -9.82 -1.47 -9.13
N GLU A 281 -10.80 -0.80 -8.52
CA GLU A 281 -12.18 -1.31 -8.42
C GLU A 281 -12.86 -1.58 -9.77
N ARG A 282 -12.45 -0.87 -10.81
CA ARG A 282 -12.98 -1.02 -12.18
C ARG A 282 -12.11 -1.93 -13.06
N SER A 283 -11.14 -2.64 -12.48
CA SER A 283 -10.26 -3.51 -13.26
C SER A 283 -10.95 -4.81 -13.63
N ASP A 284 -10.82 -5.22 -14.88
CA ASP A 284 -11.29 -6.52 -15.38
C ASP A 284 -10.55 -7.71 -14.69
N VAL A 285 -9.44 -7.43 -14.01
CA VAL A 285 -8.72 -8.42 -13.19
C VAL A 285 -9.52 -8.85 -11.96
N LEU A 286 -10.37 -7.98 -11.41
CA LEU A 286 -11.15 -8.26 -10.21
C LEU A 286 -12.09 -9.48 -10.37
N PRO A 287 -12.95 -9.58 -11.39
CA PRO A 287 -13.78 -10.76 -11.60
C PRO A 287 -12.96 -12.03 -11.82
N ALA A 288 -11.84 -11.95 -12.56
CA ALA A 288 -10.97 -13.09 -12.80
C ALA A 288 -10.37 -13.64 -11.51
N LEU A 289 -9.93 -12.79 -10.59
CA LEU A 289 -9.41 -13.20 -9.28
C LEU A 289 -10.51 -13.82 -8.40
N ILE A 290 -11.70 -13.24 -8.37
CA ILE A 290 -12.84 -13.77 -7.59
C ILE A 290 -13.21 -15.16 -8.09
N SER A 291 -13.22 -15.40 -9.40
CA SER A 291 -13.52 -16.73 -9.98
C SER A 291 -12.50 -17.80 -9.57
N LEU A 292 -11.28 -17.40 -9.22
CA LEU A 292 -10.22 -18.29 -8.70
C LEU A 292 -10.28 -18.48 -7.18
N GLY A 293 -11.27 -17.90 -6.50
CA GLY A 293 -11.47 -18.07 -5.07
C GLY A 293 -10.75 -17.02 -4.20
N PHE A 294 -10.23 -15.96 -4.80
CA PHE A 294 -9.83 -14.79 -4.02
C PHE A 294 -11.03 -14.18 -3.33
N ARG A 295 -10.84 -13.75 -2.10
CA ARG A 295 -11.85 -13.04 -1.32
C ARG A 295 -11.42 -11.61 -1.06
N GLN A 296 -12.37 -10.69 -1.12
CA GLN A 296 -12.09 -9.33 -0.71
C GLN A 296 -11.79 -9.30 0.79
N HIS A 297 -10.60 -8.79 1.12
CA HIS A 297 -10.18 -8.58 2.50
C HIS A 297 -10.55 -7.18 2.97
N ARG A 298 -10.27 -6.17 2.15
CA ARG A 298 -10.62 -4.77 2.41
C ARG A 298 -10.72 -3.98 1.11
N ALA A 299 -11.37 -2.82 1.19
CA ALA A 299 -11.32 -1.83 0.13
C ALA A 299 -10.85 -0.49 0.71
N LEU A 300 -9.92 0.18 0.03
CA LEU A 300 -9.40 1.47 0.41
C LEU A 300 -9.86 2.53 -0.59
N VAL A 301 -10.34 3.65 -0.08
CA VAL A 301 -10.63 4.86 -0.85
C VAL A 301 -9.44 5.79 -0.70
N GLN A 302 -8.83 6.15 -1.81
CA GLN A 302 -7.83 7.20 -1.88
C GLN A 302 -8.56 8.54 -1.89
N MET A 303 -8.19 9.43 -0.97
CA MET A 303 -8.80 10.75 -0.88
C MET A 303 -7.72 11.83 -0.98
N LEU A 304 -8.04 12.90 -1.71
CA LEU A 304 -7.14 14.03 -1.99
C LEU A 304 -7.81 15.34 -1.60
N MET A 305 -7.01 16.27 -1.13
CA MET A 305 -7.38 17.66 -0.92
C MET A 305 -6.28 18.55 -1.50
N ASP A 306 -6.61 19.45 -2.42
CA ASP A 306 -5.74 20.55 -2.84
C ASP A 306 -5.82 21.67 -1.80
N LEU A 307 -4.66 22.30 -1.47
CA LEU A 307 -4.54 23.29 -0.37
C LEU A 307 -4.52 24.73 -0.85
#